data_524110a3db1267233f84353144191225
#
_entry.id   524110a3db1267233f84353144191225
#
_cell.length_a   1.000
_cell.length_b   1.000
_cell.length_c   1.000
_cell.angle_alpha   90.00
_cell.angle_beta   90.00
_cell.angle_gamma   90.00
#
_symmetry.space_group_name_H-M   'P 1'
#
loop_
_entity.id
_entity.type
_entity.pdbx_description
1 polymer ?
#
loop_
_entity_poly.entity_id
_entity_poly.type
_entity_poly.pdbx_seq_one_letter_code
_entity_poly.pdbx_strand_id
1 'polypeptide(L)'
;FVFTDSLALGGNLNLEIGLENVTDIDMDSMLTHFRVRDAQLTNYEYDVRFDSLRAMDILHLTLNQPVNSSNYNGLNKIFIEANPNDDQLEQFHFNNYAELDFKTIGDNINPLLDVTFDGQHIFNGDIVSSKPNILVTLKDENPYLALNDTALINLYLKYPNDPTPRRVAYDGVTTRF
;
A
#
# COMPACT_ATOMS: atom_id res chain seq x y z
N PHE A 1 -3.00 3.38 21.88
CA PHE A 1 -1.62 3.18 21.39
C PHE A 1 -1.41 4.09 20.21
N VAL A 2 -0.30 4.81 20.15
CA VAL A 2 0.11 5.59 18.97
C VAL A 2 1.22 4.80 18.30
N PHE A 3 1.02 4.40 17.05
CA PHE A 3 2.07 3.80 16.24
C PHE A 3 3.08 4.90 15.90
N THR A 4 4.30 4.82 16.41
CA THR A 4 5.31 5.86 16.23
C THR A 4 6.00 5.83 14.87
N ASP A 5 5.92 4.70 14.16
CA ASP A 5 6.54 4.53 12.85
C ASP A 5 5.54 4.82 11.73
N SER A 6 5.98 5.59 10.74
CA SER A 6 5.18 5.83 9.55
C SER A 6 5.26 4.64 8.59
N LEU A 7 4.11 4.26 8.06
CA LEU A 7 3.99 3.22 7.05
C LEU A 7 4.11 3.82 5.65
N ALA A 8 4.81 3.16 4.74
CA ALA A 8 4.82 3.59 3.34
C ALA A 8 3.47 3.28 2.66
N LEU A 9 2.97 4.24 1.88
CA LEU A 9 1.78 4.03 1.05
C LEU A 9 2.07 2.91 0.03
N GLY A 10 1.12 1.98 -0.12
CA GLY A 10 1.27 0.76 -0.92
C GLY A 10 1.63 -0.48 -0.09
N GLY A 11 2.04 -0.30 1.17
CA GLY A 11 2.34 -1.39 2.10
C GLY A 11 1.10 -1.95 2.81
N ASN A 12 1.37 -2.77 3.83
CA ASN A 12 0.34 -3.34 4.70
C ASN A 12 0.62 -2.99 6.15
N LEU A 13 -0.41 -2.56 6.86
CA LEU A 13 -0.38 -2.49 8.31
C LEU A 13 -0.68 -3.88 8.87
N ASN A 14 0.28 -4.45 9.60
CA ASN A 14 0.12 -5.71 10.31
C ASN A 14 -0.05 -5.43 11.80
N LEU A 15 -1.17 -5.86 12.36
CA LEU A 15 -1.48 -5.71 13.77
C LEU A 15 -1.69 -7.08 14.41
N GLU A 16 -1.12 -7.26 15.58
CA GLU A 16 -1.45 -8.36 16.47
C GLU A 16 -2.43 -7.86 17.54
N ILE A 17 -3.54 -8.56 17.67
CA ILE A 17 -4.64 -8.21 18.56
C ILE A 17 -4.87 -9.40 19.47
N GLY A 18 -4.91 -9.17 20.78
CA GLY A 18 -5.34 -10.16 21.78
C GLY A 18 -6.75 -9.85 22.26
N LEU A 19 -7.66 -10.80 22.10
CA LEU A 19 -8.99 -10.77 22.73
C LEU A 19 -8.98 -11.75 23.90
N GLU A 20 -9.11 -11.24 25.12
CA GLU A 20 -9.10 -12.04 26.35
C GLU A 20 -10.52 -12.24 26.87
N ASN A 21 -10.90 -13.48 27.09
CA ASN A 21 -12.12 -13.81 27.83
C ASN A 21 -11.81 -13.83 29.32
N VAL A 22 -12.14 -12.75 30.01
CA VAL A 22 -11.91 -12.61 31.47
C VAL A 22 -13.00 -13.25 32.32
N THR A 23 -13.96 -13.97 31.71
CA THR A 23 -15.04 -14.66 32.39
C THR A 23 -14.70 -16.14 32.68
N ASP A 24 -15.47 -16.79 33.50
CA ASP A 24 -15.40 -18.23 33.78
C ASP A 24 -16.32 -19.08 32.88
N ILE A 25 -16.87 -18.44 31.81
CA ILE A 25 -17.78 -19.07 30.85
C ILE A 25 -17.15 -19.08 29.46
N ASP A 26 -17.23 -20.22 28.79
CA ASP A 26 -16.81 -20.33 27.39
C ASP A 26 -17.75 -19.51 26.49
N MET A 27 -17.18 -18.81 25.51
CA MET A 27 -17.91 -18.15 24.44
C MET A 27 -17.91 -19.06 23.21
N ASP A 28 -19.10 -19.33 22.63
CA ASP A 28 -19.24 -20.26 21.50
C ASP A 28 -18.59 -19.75 20.22
N SER A 29 -18.60 -18.43 20.04
CA SER A 29 -17.92 -17.74 18.96
C SER A 29 -17.69 -16.27 19.35
N MET A 30 -16.75 -15.61 18.70
CA MET A 30 -16.49 -14.19 18.94
C MET A 30 -16.66 -13.41 17.64
N LEU A 31 -17.67 -12.54 17.56
CA LEU A 31 -17.79 -11.54 16.52
C LEU A 31 -16.91 -10.36 16.86
N THR A 32 -16.12 -9.90 15.89
CA THR A 32 -15.30 -8.70 16.01
C THR A 32 -15.58 -7.80 14.84
N HIS A 33 -15.95 -6.55 15.13
CA HIS A 33 -16.16 -5.49 14.14
C HIS A 33 -14.90 -4.66 14.00
N PHE A 34 -14.48 -4.44 12.75
CA PHE A 34 -13.35 -3.59 12.39
C PHE A 34 -13.85 -2.41 11.57
N ARG A 35 -13.43 -1.21 11.94
CA ARG A 35 -13.66 0.01 11.17
C ARG A 35 -12.35 0.74 10.98
N VAL A 36 -11.88 0.79 9.73
CA VAL A 36 -10.71 1.56 9.34
C VAL A 36 -11.17 2.90 8.79
N ARG A 37 -10.70 3.99 9.37
CA ARG A 37 -10.93 5.35 8.88
C ARG A 37 -9.66 5.86 8.24
N ASP A 38 -9.72 6.20 6.96
CA ASP A 38 -8.59 6.77 6.23
C ASP A 38 -8.37 8.26 6.56
N ALA A 39 -7.28 8.83 6.03
CA ALA A 39 -6.92 10.24 6.24
C ALA A 39 -7.91 11.23 5.61
N GLN A 40 -8.79 10.77 4.71
CA GLN A 40 -9.89 11.56 4.11
C GLN A 40 -11.22 11.38 4.86
N LEU A 41 -11.19 10.72 6.03
CA LEU A 41 -12.33 10.43 6.89
C LEU A 41 -13.34 9.45 6.30
N THR A 42 -12.94 8.65 5.30
CA THR A 42 -13.77 7.57 4.76
C THR A 42 -13.65 6.35 5.67
N ASN A 43 -14.79 5.72 6.00
CA ASN A 43 -14.80 4.50 6.80
C ASN A 43 -14.92 3.27 5.90
N TYR A 44 -14.15 2.24 6.24
CA TYR A 44 -14.21 0.89 5.68
C TYR A 44 -14.51 -0.05 6.83
N GLU A 45 -15.62 -0.76 6.76
CA GLU A 45 -16.12 -1.58 7.86
C GLU A 45 -16.30 -3.03 7.41
N TYR A 46 -15.93 -3.96 8.26
CA TYR A 46 -16.12 -5.38 8.05
C TYR A 46 -16.16 -6.15 9.37
N ASP A 47 -16.83 -7.27 9.36
CA ASP A 47 -16.98 -8.16 10.51
C ASP A 47 -16.22 -9.44 10.29
N VAL A 48 -15.59 -9.95 11.35
CA VAL A 48 -14.96 -11.25 11.38
C VAL A 48 -15.48 -12.05 12.56
N ARG A 49 -15.97 -13.26 12.29
CA ARG A 49 -16.39 -14.18 13.35
C ARG A 49 -15.34 -15.25 13.52
N PHE A 50 -14.89 -15.38 14.74
CA PHE A 50 -13.92 -16.40 15.18
C PHE A 50 -14.64 -17.55 15.85
N ASP A 51 -13.94 -18.70 15.95
CA ASP A 51 -14.40 -19.85 16.71
C ASP A 51 -14.51 -19.53 18.22
N SER A 52 -14.85 -20.53 19.01
CA SER A 52 -15.02 -20.37 20.46
C SER A 52 -13.79 -19.78 21.15
N LEU A 53 -14.04 -18.91 22.12
CA LEU A 53 -13.04 -18.37 23.03
C LEU A 53 -13.32 -18.93 24.44
N ARG A 54 -12.43 -19.79 24.92
CA ARG A 54 -12.61 -20.44 26.22
C ARG A 54 -12.51 -19.45 27.37
N ALA A 55 -13.12 -19.84 28.50
CA ALA A 55 -12.99 -19.12 29.76
C ALA A 55 -11.51 -18.89 30.11
N MET A 56 -11.15 -17.67 30.52
CA MET A 56 -9.80 -17.26 30.91
C MET A 56 -8.71 -17.48 29.83
N ASP A 57 -9.09 -17.56 28.55
CA ASP A 57 -8.17 -17.75 27.42
C ASP A 57 -8.05 -16.47 26.57
N ILE A 58 -7.01 -16.41 25.76
CA ILE A 58 -6.73 -15.28 24.86
C ILE A 58 -6.74 -15.78 23.41
N LEU A 59 -7.57 -15.15 22.59
CA LEU A 59 -7.56 -15.32 21.15
C LEU A 59 -6.59 -14.33 20.52
N HIS A 60 -5.54 -14.82 19.87
CA HIS A 60 -4.60 -13.99 19.13
C HIS A 60 -5.02 -13.87 17.66
N LEU A 61 -5.19 -12.65 17.19
CA LEU A 61 -5.59 -12.32 15.83
C LEU A 61 -4.49 -11.53 15.14
N THR A 62 -4.31 -11.77 13.85
CA THR A 62 -3.49 -10.91 13.00
C THR A 62 -4.39 -10.18 12.01
N LEU A 63 -4.42 -8.85 12.08
CA LEU A 63 -5.05 -8.01 11.10
C LEU A 63 -4.00 -7.55 10.09
N ASN A 64 -4.26 -7.80 8.80
CA ASN A 64 -3.46 -7.29 7.69
C ASN A 64 -4.30 -6.28 6.92
N GLN A 65 -4.02 -4.98 7.09
CA GLN A 65 -4.74 -3.89 6.45
C GLN A 65 -3.91 -3.29 5.32
N PRO A 66 -4.29 -3.48 4.03
CA PRO A 66 -3.63 -2.83 2.92
C PRO A 66 -3.86 -1.31 2.95
N VAL A 67 -2.80 -0.53 2.71
CA VAL A 67 -2.85 0.95 2.64
C VAL A 67 -2.39 1.43 1.26
N ASN A 68 -3.03 0.89 0.22
CA ASN A 68 -2.65 1.07 -1.18
C ASN A 68 -3.40 2.21 -1.90
N SER A 69 -4.35 2.86 -1.24
CA SER A 69 -5.06 4.03 -1.78
C SER A 69 -4.42 5.33 -1.30
N SER A 70 -4.37 6.35 -2.15
CA SER A 70 -3.94 7.71 -1.80
C SER A 70 -4.73 8.32 -0.64
N ASN A 71 -5.94 7.81 -0.38
CA ASN A 71 -6.78 8.26 0.75
C ASN A 71 -6.13 7.96 2.11
N TYR A 72 -5.26 6.95 2.18
CA TYR A 72 -4.53 6.64 3.42
C TYR A 72 -3.36 7.58 3.68
N ASN A 73 -2.96 8.44 2.74
CA ASN A 73 -1.83 9.35 2.93
C ASN A 73 -2.13 10.38 4.04
N GLY A 74 -1.56 10.18 5.21
CA GLY A 74 -1.79 10.99 6.41
C GLY A 74 -2.06 10.16 7.65
N LEU A 75 -2.84 10.73 8.57
CA LEU A 75 -3.24 10.08 9.81
C LEU A 75 -4.50 9.25 9.59
N ASN A 76 -4.42 7.99 9.92
CA ASN A 76 -5.49 7.01 9.81
C ASN A 76 -5.80 6.41 11.19
N LYS A 77 -6.94 5.75 11.30
CA LYS A 77 -7.41 5.19 12.56
C LYS A 77 -8.09 3.85 12.36
N ILE A 78 -7.82 2.91 13.25
CA ILE A 78 -8.55 1.64 13.34
C ILE A 78 -9.33 1.62 14.65
N PHE A 79 -10.60 1.26 14.54
CA PHE A 79 -11.49 0.93 15.64
C PHE A 79 -11.77 -0.57 15.60
N ILE A 80 -11.73 -1.20 16.75
CA ILE A 80 -11.99 -2.61 16.94
C ILE A 80 -13.00 -2.74 18.04
N GLU A 81 -14.06 -3.51 17.81
CA GLU A 81 -15.11 -3.80 18.78
C GLU A 81 -15.35 -5.30 18.82
N ALA A 82 -15.12 -5.90 19.98
CA ALA A 82 -15.45 -7.30 20.24
C ALA A 82 -16.89 -7.41 20.69
N ASN A 83 -17.59 -8.48 20.26
CA ASN A 83 -18.99 -8.77 20.62
C ASN A 83 -19.99 -7.59 20.37
N PRO A 84 -19.98 -6.94 19.17
CA PRO A 84 -20.77 -5.73 18.91
C PRO A 84 -22.28 -5.94 19.00
N ASN A 85 -22.73 -7.19 18.93
CA ASN A 85 -24.16 -7.55 18.93
C ASN A 85 -24.65 -8.09 20.27
N ASP A 86 -23.81 -8.12 21.32
CA ASP A 86 -24.14 -8.75 22.61
C ASP A 86 -24.57 -10.23 22.47
N ASP A 87 -24.03 -10.94 21.48
CA ASP A 87 -24.42 -12.33 21.22
C ASP A 87 -23.68 -13.33 22.13
N GLN A 88 -22.68 -12.87 22.88
CA GLN A 88 -22.03 -13.59 23.95
C GLN A 88 -22.32 -12.94 25.29
N LEU A 89 -22.50 -13.76 26.33
CA LEU A 89 -22.79 -13.27 27.66
C LEU A 89 -21.58 -12.55 28.27
N GLU A 90 -21.73 -11.27 28.54
CA GLU A 90 -20.75 -10.43 29.18
C GLU A 90 -21.36 -9.60 30.32
N GLN A 91 -20.58 -9.36 31.35
CA GLN A 91 -21.01 -8.48 32.42
C GLN A 91 -20.80 -7.00 32.11
N PHE A 92 -19.77 -6.69 31.30
CA PHE A 92 -19.38 -5.33 30.97
C PHE A 92 -18.93 -5.26 29.50
N HIS A 93 -19.36 -4.23 28.80
CA HIS A 93 -19.07 -3.96 27.39
C HIS A 93 -18.02 -2.86 27.16
N PHE A 94 -17.67 -2.10 28.21
CA PHE A 94 -16.80 -0.92 28.05
C PHE A 94 -15.35 -1.27 27.72
N ASN A 95 -14.92 -2.51 27.95
CA ASN A 95 -13.58 -3.02 27.67
C ASN A 95 -13.45 -3.72 26.31
N ASN A 96 -14.52 -3.78 25.52
CA ASN A 96 -14.56 -4.45 24.23
C ASN A 96 -14.05 -3.58 23.06
N TYR A 97 -13.60 -2.37 23.35
CA TYR A 97 -13.19 -1.39 22.35
C TYR A 97 -11.68 -1.18 22.37
N ALA A 98 -11.10 -1.16 21.18
CA ALA A 98 -9.73 -0.70 20.98
C ALA A 98 -9.67 0.32 19.84
N GLU A 99 -8.75 1.27 19.96
CA GLU A 99 -8.51 2.30 18.98
C GLU A 99 -7.01 2.45 18.77
N LEU A 100 -6.58 2.51 17.49
CA LEU A 100 -5.19 2.70 17.10
C LEU A 100 -5.09 3.78 16.03
N ASP A 101 -4.25 4.76 16.26
CA ASP A 101 -3.84 5.73 15.24
C ASP A 101 -2.57 5.25 14.55
N PHE A 102 -2.55 5.34 13.21
CA PHE A 102 -1.36 5.07 12.41
C PHE A 102 -1.18 6.09 11.31
N LYS A 103 0.08 6.38 10.96
CA LYS A 103 0.41 7.35 9.92
C LYS A 103 0.93 6.64 8.68
N THR A 104 0.40 7.02 7.53
CA THR A 104 0.91 6.59 6.23
C THR A 104 1.51 7.78 5.49
N ILE A 105 2.65 7.58 4.85
CA ILE A 105 3.35 8.60 4.07
C ILE A 105 3.40 8.12 2.62
N GLY A 106 2.87 8.96 1.71
CA GLY A 106 3.01 8.79 0.28
C GLY A 106 4.44 9.03 -0.17
N ASP A 107 4.83 8.35 -1.23
CA ASP A 107 6.08 8.62 -1.90
C ASP A 107 5.98 9.94 -2.67
N ASN A 108 6.94 10.84 -2.43
CA ASN A 108 7.08 12.14 -3.10
C ASN A 108 8.42 12.25 -3.85
N ILE A 109 9.16 11.17 -3.95
CA ILE A 109 10.45 11.14 -4.64
C ILE A 109 10.19 10.72 -6.09
N ASN A 110 10.72 11.47 -7.03
CA ASN A 110 10.55 11.13 -8.43
C ASN A 110 11.50 9.99 -8.81
N PRO A 111 11.03 9.06 -9.66
CA PRO A 111 11.88 8.00 -10.18
C PRO A 111 13.16 8.53 -10.82
N LEU A 112 14.27 7.87 -10.61
CA LEU A 112 15.53 8.14 -11.28
C LEU A 112 15.46 7.60 -12.71
N LEU A 113 15.64 8.50 -13.68
CA LEU A 113 15.71 8.20 -15.11
C LEU A 113 17.16 8.16 -15.55
N ASP A 114 17.59 7.07 -16.15
CA ASP A 114 18.89 6.90 -16.77
C ASP A 114 18.76 6.51 -18.25
N VAL A 115 19.51 7.17 -19.14
CA VAL A 115 19.47 6.94 -20.58
C VAL A 115 20.88 6.74 -21.12
N THR A 116 21.08 5.61 -21.78
CA THR A 116 22.36 5.30 -22.43
C THR A 116 22.18 5.01 -23.92
N PHE A 117 23.20 5.32 -24.71
CA PHE A 117 23.30 5.04 -26.14
C PHE A 117 24.47 4.08 -26.36
N ASP A 118 24.19 2.89 -26.89
CA ASP A 118 25.17 1.82 -27.04
C ASP A 118 25.95 1.54 -25.73
N GLY A 119 25.27 1.68 -24.56
CA GLY A 119 25.81 1.47 -23.24
C GLY A 119 26.62 2.64 -22.66
N GLN A 120 26.63 3.81 -23.32
CA GLN A 120 27.34 5.01 -22.86
C GLN A 120 26.41 6.20 -22.64
N HIS A 121 26.71 7.01 -21.65
CA HIS A 121 26.07 8.32 -21.48
C HIS A 121 26.65 9.29 -22.50
N ILE A 122 25.79 10.05 -23.15
CA ILE A 122 26.17 11.04 -24.14
C ILE A 122 25.81 12.46 -23.68
N PHE A 123 26.58 13.44 -24.13
CA PHE A 123 26.30 14.86 -23.95
C PHE A 123 25.67 15.46 -25.20
N ASN A 124 25.11 16.66 -25.06
CA ASN A 124 24.57 17.39 -26.21
C ASN A 124 25.65 17.69 -27.23
N GLY A 125 25.47 17.20 -28.46
CA GLY A 125 26.40 17.34 -29.57
C GLY A 125 27.34 16.13 -29.77
N ASP A 126 27.27 15.11 -28.94
CA ASP A 126 28.04 13.89 -29.15
C ASP A 126 27.57 13.13 -30.38
N ILE A 127 28.52 12.45 -31.05
CA ILE A 127 28.22 11.64 -32.22
C ILE A 127 27.82 10.23 -31.74
N VAL A 128 26.65 9.79 -32.20
CA VAL A 128 26.17 8.45 -31.97
C VAL A 128 26.17 7.61 -33.23
N SER A 129 26.06 6.29 -33.10
CA SER A 129 25.93 5.41 -34.26
C SER A 129 24.67 5.73 -35.08
N SER A 130 24.67 5.36 -36.37
CA SER A 130 23.47 5.58 -37.22
C SER A 130 22.29 4.71 -36.82
N LYS A 131 22.49 3.68 -35.99
CA LYS A 131 21.46 2.80 -35.41
C LYS A 131 21.84 2.52 -33.98
N PRO A 132 21.69 3.49 -33.07
CA PRO A 132 22.07 3.31 -31.70
C PRO A 132 21.07 2.39 -30.96
N ASN A 133 21.60 1.58 -30.07
CA ASN A 133 20.77 0.92 -29.07
C ASN A 133 20.56 1.91 -27.90
N ILE A 134 19.34 2.37 -27.71
CA ILE A 134 18.98 3.31 -26.65
C ILE A 134 18.36 2.50 -25.51
N LEU A 135 19.02 2.50 -24.34
CA LEU A 135 18.49 1.90 -23.14
C LEU A 135 18.02 3.01 -22.20
N VAL A 136 16.76 2.92 -21.81
CA VAL A 136 16.14 3.80 -20.82
C VAL A 136 15.88 2.97 -19.58
N THR A 137 16.50 3.32 -18.47
CA THR A 137 16.32 2.66 -17.17
C THR A 137 15.61 3.60 -16.24
N LEU A 138 14.51 3.11 -15.66
CA LEU A 138 13.76 3.80 -14.65
C LEU A 138 13.94 3.07 -13.32
N LYS A 139 14.31 3.80 -12.28
CA LYS A 139 14.51 3.27 -10.93
C LYS A 139 13.72 4.10 -9.93
N ASP A 140 13.03 3.42 -9.05
CA ASP A 140 12.32 4.02 -7.92
C ASP A 140 12.71 3.30 -6.64
N GLU A 141 12.81 4.03 -5.54
CA GLU A 141 13.10 3.44 -4.23
C GLU A 141 11.85 2.91 -3.53
N ASN A 142 10.66 3.25 -4.03
CA ASN A 142 9.42 2.75 -3.47
C ASN A 142 9.20 1.28 -3.89
N PRO A 143 9.31 0.30 -2.97
CA PRO A 143 9.18 -1.12 -3.30
C PRO A 143 7.76 -1.52 -3.72
N TYR A 144 6.78 -0.65 -3.53
CA TYR A 144 5.37 -0.89 -3.85
C TYR A 144 4.94 -0.25 -5.17
N LEU A 145 5.81 0.54 -5.81
CA LEU A 145 5.55 1.12 -7.11
C LEU A 145 5.96 0.15 -8.22
N ALA A 146 4.98 -0.43 -8.89
CA ALA A 146 5.22 -1.27 -10.04
C ALA A 146 5.45 -0.41 -11.29
N LEU A 147 6.70 -0.30 -11.74
CA LEU A 147 7.09 0.38 -12.99
C LEU A 147 6.93 -0.54 -14.21
N ASN A 148 5.79 -1.22 -14.34
CA ASN A 148 5.52 -2.24 -15.36
C ASN A 148 4.43 -1.83 -16.36
N ASP A 149 3.96 -0.59 -16.32
CA ASP A 149 2.92 -0.08 -17.22
C ASP A 149 3.51 0.88 -18.25
N THR A 150 3.51 0.46 -19.52
CA THR A 150 3.97 1.27 -20.67
C THR A 150 3.16 2.55 -20.86
N ALA A 151 1.92 2.63 -20.33
CA ALA A 151 1.09 3.81 -20.42
C ALA A 151 1.64 4.99 -19.60
N LEU A 152 2.43 4.71 -18.56
CA LEU A 152 3.03 5.71 -17.69
C LEU A 152 4.33 6.31 -18.23
N ILE A 153 4.93 5.70 -19.29
CA ILE A 153 6.19 6.14 -19.87
C ILE A 153 5.95 6.55 -21.32
N ASN A 154 6.25 7.80 -21.65
CA ASN A 154 6.17 8.31 -23.00
C ASN A 154 7.58 8.63 -23.51
N LEU A 155 7.95 7.99 -24.62
CA LEU A 155 9.20 8.24 -25.34
C LEU A 155 8.92 9.11 -26.55
N TYR A 156 9.68 10.18 -26.72
CA TYR A 156 9.61 11.08 -27.88
C TYR A 156 10.98 11.21 -28.52
N LEU A 157 11.00 11.11 -29.86
CA LEU A 157 12.21 11.29 -30.65
C LEU A 157 12.00 12.49 -31.60
N LYS A 158 12.96 13.41 -31.63
CA LYS A 158 12.99 14.53 -32.55
C LYS A 158 14.20 14.42 -33.47
N TYR A 159 13.97 14.29 -34.76
CA TYR A 159 15.02 14.37 -35.75
C TYR A 159 15.40 15.84 -36.05
N PRO A 160 16.63 16.12 -36.54
CA PRO A 160 17.09 17.50 -36.76
C PRO A 160 16.18 18.37 -37.64
N ASN A 161 15.49 17.77 -38.60
CA ASN A 161 14.61 18.48 -39.55
C ASN A 161 13.12 18.39 -39.19
N ASP A 162 12.77 17.75 -38.08
CA ASP A 162 11.37 17.65 -37.67
C ASP A 162 10.95 18.90 -36.88
N PRO A 163 9.77 19.49 -37.19
CA PRO A 163 9.26 20.63 -36.43
C PRO A 163 8.90 20.25 -34.99
N THR A 164 8.43 19.03 -34.76
CA THR A 164 7.96 18.55 -33.47
C THR A 164 8.49 17.15 -33.16
N PRO A 165 8.68 16.79 -31.86
CA PRO A 165 9.00 15.43 -31.48
C PRO A 165 7.88 14.46 -31.87
N ARG A 166 8.26 13.26 -32.29
CA ARG A 166 7.32 12.17 -32.58
C ARG A 166 7.31 11.18 -31.41
N ARG A 167 6.13 10.74 -30.98
CA ARG A 167 6.01 9.67 -30.00
C ARG A 167 6.48 8.35 -30.62
N VAL A 168 7.35 7.66 -29.90
CA VAL A 168 7.78 6.30 -30.23
C VAL A 168 6.81 5.31 -29.61
N ALA A 169 6.23 4.44 -30.44
CA ALA A 169 5.32 3.38 -29.95
C ALA A 169 6.12 2.15 -29.48
N TYR A 170 5.60 1.48 -28.48
CA TYR A 170 6.13 0.17 -28.05
C TYR A 170 5.57 -0.90 -29.00
N ASP A 171 6.42 -1.47 -29.87
CA ASP A 171 6.04 -2.45 -30.90
C ASP A 171 6.52 -3.88 -30.57
N GLY A 172 7.29 -4.05 -29.50
CA GLY A 172 7.85 -5.33 -29.10
C GLY A 172 9.02 -5.83 -29.97
N VAL A 173 9.36 -5.11 -31.03
CA VAL A 173 10.43 -5.46 -31.98
C VAL A 173 11.56 -4.45 -31.93
N THR A 174 11.26 -3.20 -32.31
CA THR A 174 12.21 -2.09 -32.31
C THR A 174 12.21 -1.34 -30.97
N THR A 175 11.09 -1.34 -30.31
CA THR A 175 10.92 -0.74 -28.97
C THR A 175 10.32 -1.77 -28.02
N ARG A 176 11.07 -2.14 -26.97
CA ARG A 176 10.68 -3.11 -25.93
C ARG A 176 10.62 -2.41 -24.58
N PHE A 177 9.74 -2.94 -23.75
CA PHE A 177 9.60 -2.52 -22.35
C PHE A 177 9.94 -3.68 -21.42
#